data_215460b7ee12f71b53d79ee2f45cd70b
#
_entry.id   215460b7ee12f71b53d79ee2f45cd70b
#
_cell.length_a   1.000
_cell.length_b   1.000
_cell.length_c   1.000
_cell.angle_alpha   90.00
_cell.angle_beta   90.00
_cell.angle_gamma   90.00
#
_symmetry.space_group_name_H-M   'P 1'
#
loop_
_entity.id
_entity.type
_entity.pdbx_description
1 polymer ?
#
loop_
_entity_poly.entity_id
_entity_poly.type
_entity_poly.pdbx_seq_one_letter_code
_entity_poly.pdbx_strand_id
1 'polypeptide(L)'
;MCIRDRQISSTNQGYLFELNNYPSYEKKKASLLANEPLFLMLENIFMGELKSIDEWTDCLFLSKSTLSKYLRRIHQQLTHFDLTLTLDPVNIVGEEADIRNFFCTFFYETDITPHTVFPTVAVQQAVTEISGMFEKNSYHTASFSQYSYLLHISIERFLQGQRIQVKEELYHALRHSIQPMHFQRINEVIDKYFEFQ
;
A
#
# COMPACT_ATOMS: atom_id res chain seq x y z
N MET A 1 9.59 -8.73 -33.35
CA MET A 1 10.19 -9.49 -32.25
C MET A 1 9.06 -10.22 -31.52
N CYS A 2 8.89 -11.52 -31.79
CA CYS A 2 7.86 -12.33 -31.13
C CYS A 2 8.46 -12.88 -29.84
N ILE A 3 7.99 -12.38 -28.72
CA ILE A 3 8.16 -13.05 -27.44
C ILE A 3 6.93 -13.97 -27.33
N ARG A 4 7.12 -15.23 -26.99
CA ARG A 4 6.05 -16.27 -26.97
C ARG A 4 4.76 -15.89 -26.22
N ASP A 5 4.82 -14.84 -25.39
CA ASP A 5 3.76 -14.47 -24.46
C ASP A 5 2.92 -13.27 -24.92
N ARG A 6 3.37 -12.54 -25.95
CA ARG A 6 2.73 -11.30 -26.44
C ARG A 6 3.14 -11.00 -27.87
N GLN A 7 2.21 -10.41 -28.61
CA GLN A 7 2.41 -9.97 -29.98
C GLN A 7 1.99 -8.51 -30.11
N ILE A 8 2.84 -7.72 -30.76
CA ILE A 8 2.47 -6.36 -31.20
C ILE A 8 2.40 -6.41 -32.71
N SER A 9 1.23 -6.15 -33.25
CA SER A 9 1.00 -6.02 -34.69
C SER A 9 0.65 -4.57 -35.05
N SER A 10 1.18 -4.11 -36.19
CA SER A 10 0.83 -2.80 -36.73
C SER A 10 -0.40 -2.95 -37.60
N THR A 11 -1.37 -2.06 -37.41
CA THR A 11 -2.62 -1.97 -38.19
C THR A 11 -2.75 -0.58 -38.76
N ASN A 12 -3.67 -0.37 -39.70
CA ASN A 12 -3.97 0.94 -40.28
C ASN A 12 -4.55 1.94 -39.24
N GLN A 13 -4.94 1.44 -38.04
CA GLN A 13 -5.49 2.23 -36.94
C GLN A 13 -4.52 2.41 -35.76
N GLY A 14 -3.29 1.87 -35.86
CA GLY A 14 -2.26 1.93 -34.82
C GLY A 14 -1.67 0.56 -34.51
N TYR A 15 -1.19 0.40 -33.28
CA TYR A 15 -0.61 -0.85 -32.82
C TYR A 15 -1.63 -1.67 -32.04
N LEU A 16 -1.77 -2.96 -32.37
CA LEU A 16 -2.55 -3.92 -31.63
C LEU A 16 -1.62 -4.72 -30.73
N PHE A 17 -1.93 -4.78 -29.45
CA PHE A 17 -1.24 -5.62 -28.46
C PHE A 17 -2.11 -6.83 -28.13
N GLU A 18 -1.59 -8.02 -28.40
CA GLU A 18 -2.24 -9.29 -28.07
C GLU A 18 -1.46 -10.00 -26.97
N LEU A 19 -2.17 -10.40 -25.92
CA LEU A 19 -1.63 -11.08 -24.78
C LEU A 19 -1.95 -12.56 -24.84
N ASN A 20 -0.92 -13.40 -25.03
CA ASN A 20 -1.08 -14.85 -25.17
C ASN A 20 -0.91 -15.59 -23.83
N ASN A 21 -0.25 -14.97 -22.84
CA ASN A 21 0.00 -15.57 -21.52
C ASN A 21 -0.06 -14.50 -20.41
N TYR A 22 -1.17 -14.43 -19.74
CA TYR A 22 -1.43 -13.43 -18.70
C TYR A 22 -0.47 -13.53 -17.49
N PRO A 23 -0.21 -14.71 -16.89
CA PRO A 23 0.73 -14.82 -15.77
C PRO A 23 2.16 -14.36 -16.10
N SER A 24 2.63 -14.64 -17.30
CA SER A 24 3.96 -14.19 -17.76
C SER A 24 4.02 -12.67 -17.97
N TYR A 25 2.92 -12.08 -18.45
CA TYR A 25 2.80 -10.64 -18.59
C TYR A 25 2.84 -9.95 -17.22
N GLU A 26 2.02 -10.39 -16.27
CA GLU A 26 1.98 -9.80 -14.92
C GLU A 26 3.34 -9.91 -14.21
N LYS A 27 3.99 -11.05 -14.29
CA LYS A 27 5.36 -11.22 -13.75
C LYS A 27 6.35 -10.24 -14.37
N LYS A 28 6.26 -10.00 -15.68
CA LYS A 28 7.16 -9.07 -16.38
C LYS A 28 6.83 -7.62 -16.04
N LYS A 29 5.54 -7.27 -15.96
CA LYS A 29 5.05 -5.96 -15.52
C LYS A 29 5.57 -5.65 -14.12
N ALA A 30 5.36 -6.57 -13.16
CA ALA A 30 5.85 -6.43 -11.79
C ALA A 30 7.39 -6.24 -11.74
N SER A 31 8.14 -7.01 -12.51
CA SER A 31 9.60 -6.88 -12.60
C SER A 31 10.07 -5.53 -13.18
N LEU A 32 9.30 -4.91 -14.07
CA LEU A 32 9.62 -3.59 -14.62
C LEU A 32 9.26 -2.49 -13.60
N LEU A 33 8.11 -2.60 -12.95
CA LEU A 33 7.64 -1.63 -11.98
C LEU A 33 8.45 -1.65 -10.68
N ALA A 34 8.96 -2.81 -10.27
CA ALA A 34 9.80 -2.94 -9.08
C ALA A 34 11.08 -2.09 -9.13
N ASN A 35 11.53 -1.71 -10.33
CA ASN A 35 12.71 -0.84 -10.51
C ASN A 35 12.34 0.61 -10.88
N GLU A 36 11.06 0.94 -10.87
CA GLU A 36 10.62 2.31 -11.15
C GLU A 36 11.01 3.23 -9.98
N PRO A 37 11.76 4.31 -10.20
CA PRO A 37 12.25 5.18 -9.14
C PRO A 37 11.16 5.69 -8.18
N LEU A 38 9.99 5.98 -8.72
CA LEU A 38 8.86 6.49 -7.97
C LEU A 38 8.31 5.45 -6.99
N PHE A 39 8.25 4.19 -7.45
CA PHE A 39 7.82 3.08 -6.61
C PHE A 39 8.83 2.83 -5.48
N LEU A 40 10.12 2.76 -5.81
CA LEU A 40 11.19 2.57 -4.82
C LEU A 40 11.17 3.67 -3.75
N MET A 41 10.97 4.92 -4.15
CA MET A 41 10.86 6.02 -3.18
C MET A 41 9.67 5.82 -2.23
N LEU A 42 8.49 5.54 -2.74
CA LEU A 42 7.28 5.38 -1.93
C LEU A 42 7.36 4.16 -1.02
N GLU A 43 7.93 3.04 -1.51
CA GLU A 43 8.17 1.85 -0.70
C GLU A 43 9.15 2.14 0.47
N ASN A 44 10.26 2.83 0.20
CA ASN A 44 11.21 3.22 1.26
C ASN A 44 10.57 4.20 2.26
N ILE A 45 9.80 5.20 1.79
CA ILE A 45 9.07 6.12 2.68
C ILE A 45 8.09 5.34 3.56
N PHE A 46 7.37 4.37 2.99
CA PHE A 46 6.46 3.49 3.74
C PHE A 46 7.20 2.69 4.82
N MET A 47 8.40 2.19 4.52
CA MET A 47 9.24 1.46 5.47
C MET A 47 9.95 2.36 6.50
N GLY A 48 9.76 3.68 6.43
CA GLY A 48 10.40 4.65 7.33
C GLY A 48 11.84 4.99 6.95
N GLU A 49 12.32 4.55 5.80
CA GLU A 49 13.64 4.85 5.27
C GLU A 49 13.66 6.21 4.57
N LEU A 50 13.69 7.27 5.34
CA LEU A 50 13.63 8.63 4.83
C LEU A 50 15.02 9.11 4.38
N LYS A 51 15.06 9.76 3.23
CA LYS A 51 16.28 10.29 2.61
C LYS A 51 16.06 11.74 2.16
N SER A 52 17.13 12.53 2.16
CA SER A 52 17.18 13.86 1.55
C SER A 52 17.09 13.77 0.01
N ILE A 53 16.87 14.90 -0.65
CA ILE A 53 16.87 14.97 -2.12
C ILE A 53 18.21 14.50 -2.69
N ASP A 54 19.33 14.84 -2.04
CA ASP A 54 20.66 14.50 -2.52
C ASP A 54 20.92 12.99 -2.39
N GLU A 55 20.56 12.39 -1.27
CA GLU A 55 20.65 10.93 -1.10
C GLU A 55 19.75 10.18 -2.08
N TRP A 56 18.54 10.71 -2.39
CA TRP A 56 17.68 10.11 -3.39
C TRP A 56 18.25 10.20 -4.80
N THR A 57 18.87 11.33 -5.18
CA THR A 57 19.51 11.45 -6.50
C THR A 57 20.64 10.45 -6.67
N ASP A 58 21.45 10.25 -5.63
CA ASP A 58 22.54 9.28 -5.65
C ASP A 58 22.00 7.83 -5.68
N CYS A 59 21.04 7.53 -4.82
CA CYS A 59 20.45 6.19 -4.69
C CYS A 59 19.75 5.70 -5.98
N LEU A 60 19.06 6.62 -6.67
CA LEU A 60 18.28 6.33 -7.87
C LEU A 60 19.04 6.64 -9.18
N PHE A 61 20.28 7.12 -9.08
CA PHE A 61 21.09 7.57 -10.21
C PHE A 61 20.35 8.59 -11.11
N LEU A 62 19.64 9.52 -10.49
CA LEU A 62 18.86 10.55 -11.16
C LEU A 62 19.48 11.93 -11.01
N SER A 63 19.23 12.81 -11.97
CA SER A 63 19.50 14.24 -11.78
C SER A 63 18.46 14.87 -10.84
N LYS A 64 18.86 15.94 -10.10
CA LYS A 64 17.91 16.73 -9.27
C LYS A 64 16.69 17.22 -10.04
N SER A 65 16.88 17.60 -11.31
CA SER A 65 15.78 18.05 -12.17
C SER A 65 14.80 16.93 -12.52
N THR A 66 15.31 15.71 -12.70
CA THR A 66 14.47 14.52 -12.95
C THR A 66 13.73 14.14 -11.68
N LEU A 67 14.41 14.07 -10.55
CA LEU A 67 13.80 13.78 -9.25
C LEU A 67 12.69 14.80 -8.92
N SER A 68 12.92 16.09 -9.15
CA SER A 68 11.91 17.13 -8.94
C SER A 68 10.64 16.92 -9.80
N LYS A 69 10.76 16.34 -10.99
CA LYS A 69 9.58 15.98 -11.80
C LYS A 69 8.80 14.81 -11.20
N TYR A 70 9.50 13.81 -10.65
CA TYR A 70 8.87 12.70 -9.94
C TYR A 70 8.16 13.19 -8.66
N LEU A 71 8.82 13.98 -7.83
CA LEU A 71 8.25 14.55 -6.61
C LEU A 71 7.00 15.38 -6.89
N ARG A 72 6.99 16.16 -7.98
CA ARG A 72 5.80 16.92 -8.40
C ARG A 72 4.64 16.01 -8.77
N ARG A 73 4.91 14.88 -9.44
CA ARG A 73 3.86 13.90 -9.77
C ARG A 73 3.30 13.23 -8.52
N ILE A 74 4.16 12.85 -7.57
CA ILE A 74 3.72 12.31 -6.27
C ILE A 74 2.85 13.34 -5.57
N HIS A 75 3.32 14.59 -5.45
CA HIS A 75 2.59 15.65 -4.77
C HIS A 75 1.19 15.86 -5.35
N GLN A 76 1.04 15.83 -6.68
CA GLN A 76 -0.27 15.92 -7.32
C GLN A 76 -1.22 14.77 -6.94
N GLN A 77 -0.70 13.55 -6.76
CA GLN A 77 -1.50 12.42 -6.31
C GLN A 77 -1.86 12.53 -4.83
N LEU A 78 -0.91 12.97 -4.00
CA LEU A 78 -1.11 13.13 -2.56
C LEU A 78 -2.21 14.14 -2.22
N THR A 79 -2.39 15.17 -3.04
CA THR A 79 -3.46 16.17 -2.83
C THR A 79 -4.87 15.57 -2.88
N HIS A 80 -5.07 14.44 -3.57
CA HIS A 80 -6.35 13.73 -3.58
C HIS A 80 -6.67 13.02 -2.25
N PHE A 81 -5.66 12.89 -1.39
CA PHE A 81 -5.75 12.29 -0.06
C PHE A 81 -5.54 13.34 1.05
N ASP A 82 -5.61 14.62 0.74
CA ASP A 82 -5.31 15.72 1.67
C ASP A 82 -3.91 15.63 2.30
N LEU A 83 -2.95 15.02 1.56
CA LEU A 83 -1.58 14.83 1.98
C LEU A 83 -0.62 15.79 1.28
N THR A 84 0.52 16.05 1.92
CA THR A 84 1.60 16.87 1.37
C THR A 84 2.93 16.13 1.40
N LEU A 85 3.94 16.70 0.74
CA LEU A 85 5.29 16.14 0.69
C LEU A 85 6.27 17.13 1.33
N THR A 86 7.10 16.66 2.29
CA THR A 86 8.30 17.36 2.73
C THR A 86 9.46 16.99 1.82
N LEU A 87 10.51 17.83 1.79
CA LEU A 87 11.64 17.64 0.88
C LEU A 87 12.95 17.34 1.60
N ASP A 88 13.02 17.53 2.91
CA ASP A 88 14.21 17.28 3.70
C ASP A 88 13.84 16.83 5.13
N PRO A 89 13.85 15.56 5.39
CA PRO A 89 13.88 14.45 4.42
C PRO A 89 12.61 14.41 3.57
N VAL A 90 12.71 13.75 2.42
CA VAL A 90 11.54 13.51 1.58
C VAL A 90 10.59 12.55 2.31
N ASN A 91 9.40 13.04 2.66
CA ASN A 91 8.41 12.28 3.41
C ASN A 91 6.99 12.73 3.07
N ILE A 92 6.02 11.85 3.29
CA ILE A 92 4.59 12.13 3.18
C ILE A 92 4.08 12.59 4.54
N VAL A 93 3.32 13.71 4.55
CA VAL A 93 2.81 14.34 5.78
C VAL A 93 1.33 14.65 5.63
N GLY A 94 0.59 14.41 6.70
CA GLY A 94 -0.84 14.63 6.82
C GLY A 94 -1.40 13.81 7.98
N GLU A 95 -2.72 13.66 8.00
CA GLU A 95 -3.39 12.79 8.97
C GLU A 95 -2.98 11.32 8.74
N GLU A 96 -2.65 10.61 9.80
CA GLU A 96 -2.15 9.23 9.68
C GLU A 96 -3.18 8.28 9.04
N ALA A 97 -4.47 8.53 9.21
CA ALA A 97 -5.52 7.77 8.56
C ALA A 97 -5.46 7.90 7.02
N ASP A 98 -5.20 9.12 6.53
CA ASP A 98 -5.10 9.41 5.10
C ASP A 98 -3.80 8.85 4.51
N ILE A 99 -2.70 8.88 5.27
CA ILE A 99 -1.43 8.23 4.89
C ILE A 99 -1.63 6.73 4.71
N ARG A 100 -2.32 6.05 5.64
CA ARG A 100 -2.61 4.61 5.51
C ARG A 100 -3.52 4.31 4.33
N ASN A 101 -4.53 5.14 4.10
CA ASN A 101 -5.42 5.02 2.96
C ASN A 101 -4.65 5.20 1.64
N PHE A 102 -3.77 6.20 1.55
CA PHE A 102 -2.90 6.39 0.40
C PHE A 102 -2.04 5.16 0.11
N PHE A 103 -1.33 4.61 1.10
CA PHE A 103 -0.49 3.43 0.89
C PHE A 103 -1.31 2.18 0.58
N CYS A 104 -2.51 2.02 1.16
CA CYS A 104 -3.41 0.93 0.82
C CYS A 104 -3.81 0.99 -0.65
N THR A 105 -4.25 2.15 -1.11
CA THR A 105 -4.60 2.39 -2.52
C THR A 105 -3.38 2.19 -3.42
N PHE A 106 -2.24 2.77 -3.05
CA PHE A 106 -1.01 2.68 -3.84
C PHE A 106 -0.52 1.24 -4.02
N PHE A 107 -0.44 0.46 -2.95
CA PHE A 107 0.11 -0.90 -3.03
C PHE A 107 -0.87 -1.95 -3.55
N TYR A 108 -2.17 -1.78 -3.35
CA TYR A 108 -3.12 -2.88 -3.52
C TYR A 108 -4.29 -2.60 -4.47
N GLU A 109 -4.62 -1.34 -4.72
CA GLU A 109 -5.77 -0.99 -5.57
C GLU A 109 -5.37 -0.53 -6.97
N THR A 110 -4.09 -0.21 -7.19
CA THR A 110 -3.62 0.21 -8.50
C THR A 110 -3.01 -0.94 -9.29
N ASP A 111 -3.36 -1.06 -10.56
CA ASP A 111 -2.78 -2.06 -11.48
C ASP A 111 -1.32 -1.80 -11.84
N ILE A 112 -0.76 -0.70 -11.35
CA ILE A 112 0.60 -0.26 -11.71
C ILE A 112 1.66 -0.61 -10.65
N THR A 113 1.28 -1.18 -9.52
CA THR A 113 2.24 -1.57 -8.48
C THR A 113 2.81 -2.97 -8.72
N PRO A 114 4.07 -3.21 -8.36
CA PRO A 114 4.69 -4.52 -8.53
C PRO A 114 4.20 -5.57 -7.53
N HIS A 115 3.31 -5.22 -6.61
CA HIS A 115 2.84 -6.09 -5.52
C HIS A 115 4.00 -6.71 -4.73
N THR A 116 4.97 -5.90 -4.33
CA THR A 116 6.13 -6.34 -3.52
C THR A 116 5.84 -6.28 -2.02
N VAL A 117 4.87 -5.47 -1.62
CA VAL A 117 4.44 -5.34 -0.22
C VAL A 117 3.23 -6.24 0.01
N PHE A 118 3.42 -7.34 0.72
CA PHE A 118 2.38 -8.33 1.00
C PHE A 118 2.11 -8.47 2.49
N PRO A 119 0.86 -8.72 2.89
CA PRO A 119 0.53 -9.07 4.26
C PRO A 119 1.33 -10.31 4.71
N THR A 120 1.97 -10.20 5.86
CA THR A 120 2.71 -11.31 6.45
C THR A 120 1.79 -12.47 6.81
N VAL A 121 2.35 -13.67 7.03
CA VAL A 121 1.59 -14.84 7.46
C VAL A 121 0.87 -14.55 8.78
N ALA A 122 1.50 -13.83 9.71
CA ALA A 122 0.88 -13.42 10.98
C ALA A 122 -0.36 -12.53 10.75
N VAL A 123 -0.27 -11.55 9.84
CA VAL A 123 -1.42 -10.70 9.46
C VAL A 123 -2.57 -11.54 8.88
N GLN A 124 -2.27 -12.46 7.95
CA GLN A 124 -3.28 -13.31 7.33
C GLN A 124 -3.96 -14.23 8.35
N GLN A 125 -3.21 -14.77 9.29
CA GLN A 125 -3.74 -15.60 10.39
C GLN A 125 -4.60 -14.79 11.35
N ALA A 126 -4.17 -13.58 11.74
CA ALA A 126 -4.96 -12.68 12.58
C ALA A 126 -6.29 -12.30 11.91
N VAL A 127 -6.27 -11.93 10.63
CA VAL A 127 -7.49 -11.62 9.88
C VAL A 127 -8.42 -12.83 9.78
N THR A 128 -7.88 -14.02 9.59
CA THR A 128 -8.66 -15.27 9.55
C THR A 128 -9.36 -15.51 10.88
N GLU A 129 -8.64 -15.35 12.00
CA GLU A 129 -9.19 -15.57 13.35
C GLU A 129 -10.23 -14.50 13.71
N ILE A 130 -9.95 -13.23 13.41
CA ILE A 130 -10.90 -12.12 13.61
C ILE A 130 -12.16 -12.33 12.76
N SER A 131 -12.01 -12.66 11.48
CA SER A 131 -13.14 -12.89 10.57
C SER A 131 -14.02 -14.06 11.03
N GLY A 132 -13.44 -15.08 11.65
CA GLY A 132 -14.17 -16.21 12.21
C GLY A 132 -15.04 -15.87 13.44
N MET A 133 -14.83 -14.71 14.07
CA MET A 133 -15.64 -14.24 15.21
C MET A 133 -16.96 -13.62 14.79
N PHE A 134 -17.06 -13.17 13.54
CA PHE A 134 -18.27 -12.56 12.98
C PHE A 134 -19.02 -13.60 12.18
N GLU A 135 -20.36 -13.59 12.23
CA GLU A 135 -21.21 -14.61 11.63
C GLU A 135 -20.91 -14.85 10.13
N LYS A 136 -20.96 -16.11 9.72
CA LYS A 136 -20.48 -16.66 8.44
C LYS A 136 -21.06 -16.05 7.14
N ASN A 137 -22.00 -15.13 7.19
CA ASN A 137 -22.76 -14.70 6.01
C ASN A 137 -22.28 -13.37 5.39
N SER A 138 -21.22 -12.73 5.90
CA SER A 138 -20.89 -11.36 5.52
C SER A 138 -19.53 -11.17 4.83
N TYR A 139 -18.71 -12.20 4.70
CA TYR A 139 -17.35 -12.02 4.18
C TYR A 139 -17.17 -12.67 2.80
N HIS A 140 -17.08 -11.82 1.78
CA HIS A 140 -16.59 -12.20 0.46
C HIS A 140 -15.05 -12.28 0.47
N THR A 141 -14.47 -13.11 -0.39
CA THR A 141 -12.99 -13.25 -0.55
C THR A 141 -12.31 -11.91 -0.79
N ALA A 142 -12.94 -10.99 -1.50
CA ALA A 142 -12.45 -9.63 -1.74
C ALA A 142 -12.30 -8.84 -0.42
N SER A 143 -13.24 -8.98 0.50
CA SER A 143 -13.18 -8.31 1.81
C SER A 143 -12.01 -8.84 2.66
N PHE A 144 -11.74 -10.15 2.63
CA PHE A 144 -10.60 -10.74 3.35
C PHE A 144 -9.26 -10.15 2.90
N SER A 145 -9.03 -10.05 1.60
CA SER A 145 -7.80 -9.46 1.05
C SER A 145 -7.67 -7.99 1.46
N GLN A 146 -8.75 -7.22 1.35
CA GLN A 146 -8.75 -5.80 1.70
C GLN A 146 -8.46 -5.57 3.19
N TYR A 147 -9.06 -6.37 4.08
CA TYR A 147 -8.77 -6.30 5.52
C TYR A 147 -7.33 -6.71 5.83
N SER A 148 -6.79 -7.73 5.15
CA SER A 148 -5.40 -8.14 5.32
C SER A 148 -4.43 -7.04 4.92
N TYR A 149 -4.70 -6.34 3.83
CA TYR A 149 -3.88 -5.22 3.37
C TYR A 149 -3.93 -4.04 4.34
N LEU A 150 -5.13 -3.63 4.74
CA LEU A 150 -5.30 -2.51 5.68
C LEU A 150 -4.67 -2.82 7.04
N LEU A 151 -4.82 -4.04 7.55
CA LEU A 151 -4.21 -4.46 8.80
C LEU A 151 -2.67 -4.47 8.69
N HIS A 152 -2.13 -4.98 7.59
CA HIS A 152 -0.68 -4.98 7.37
C HIS A 152 -0.10 -3.56 7.40
N ILE A 153 -0.66 -2.64 6.62
CA ILE A 153 -0.24 -1.24 6.61
C ILE A 153 -0.37 -0.62 8.00
N SER A 154 -1.47 -0.92 8.70
CA SER A 154 -1.71 -0.38 10.04
C SER A 154 -0.68 -0.84 11.06
N ILE A 155 -0.27 -2.11 10.99
CA ILE A 155 0.75 -2.68 11.86
C ILE A 155 2.12 -2.10 11.55
N GLU A 156 2.54 -2.07 10.29
CA GLU A 156 3.83 -1.50 9.88
C GLU A 156 3.96 -0.03 10.32
N ARG A 157 2.93 0.76 10.10
CA ARG A 157 2.91 2.17 10.53
C ARG A 157 2.92 2.31 12.06
N PHE A 158 2.20 1.45 12.76
CA PHE A 158 2.19 1.44 14.23
C PHE A 158 3.55 1.09 14.81
N LEU A 159 4.25 0.09 14.26
CA LEU A 159 5.60 -0.30 14.67
C LEU A 159 6.63 0.83 14.45
N GLN A 160 6.40 1.70 13.48
CA GLN A 160 7.19 2.93 13.25
C GLN A 160 6.80 4.06 14.21
N GLY A 161 5.92 3.84 15.18
CA GLY A 161 5.46 4.85 16.13
C GLY A 161 4.36 5.78 15.60
N GLN A 162 3.87 5.55 14.39
CA GLN A 162 2.82 6.35 13.78
C GLN A 162 1.45 5.92 14.29
N ARG A 163 0.75 6.81 14.99
CA ARG A 163 -0.53 6.52 15.64
C ARG A 163 -1.65 7.37 15.07
N ILE A 164 -2.78 6.74 14.77
CA ILE A 164 -4.00 7.46 14.41
C ILE A 164 -4.55 8.16 15.65
N GLN A 165 -4.82 9.46 15.53
CA GLN A 165 -5.60 10.19 16.52
C GLN A 165 -7.08 10.01 16.21
N VAL A 166 -7.74 9.13 16.96
CA VAL A 166 -9.17 8.88 16.78
C VAL A 166 -9.95 10.03 17.41
N LYS A 167 -10.76 10.75 16.63
CA LYS A 167 -11.65 11.78 17.14
C LYS A 167 -12.64 11.16 18.13
N GLU A 168 -12.89 11.84 19.24
CA GLU A 168 -13.74 11.34 20.34
C GLU A 168 -15.13 10.92 19.86
N GLU A 169 -15.71 11.68 18.94
CA GLU A 169 -17.01 11.39 18.33
C GLU A 169 -17.00 10.04 17.58
N LEU A 170 -15.94 9.78 16.80
CA LEU A 170 -15.77 8.51 16.07
C LEU A 170 -15.53 7.35 17.05
N TYR A 171 -14.74 7.58 18.09
CA TYR A 171 -14.51 6.58 19.14
C TYR A 171 -15.81 6.17 19.84
N HIS A 172 -16.64 7.14 20.18
CA HIS A 172 -17.95 6.87 20.77
C HIS A 172 -18.88 6.12 19.81
N ALA A 173 -18.93 6.53 18.54
CA ALA A 173 -19.74 5.84 17.52
C ALA A 173 -19.32 4.38 17.34
N LEU A 174 -18.01 4.12 17.23
CA LEU A 174 -17.46 2.77 17.09
C LEU A 174 -17.76 1.91 18.34
N ARG A 175 -17.62 2.49 19.53
CA ARG A 175 -17.87 1.78 20.79
C ARG A 175 -19.34 1.38 20.98
N HIS A 176 -20.26 2.09 20.35
CA HIS A 176 -21.69 1.74 20.34
C HIS A 176 -22.05 0.72 19.24
N SER A 177 -21.27 0.68 18.16
CA SER A 177 -21.56 -0.22 17.02
C SER A 177 -20.93 -1.61 17.16
N ILE A 178 -19.84 -1.74 17.93
CA ILE A 178 -19.14 -3.01 18.16
C ILE A 178 -19.36 -3.44 19.61
N GLN A 179 -19.82 -4.67 19.81
CA GLN A 179 -19.99 -5.20 21.17
C GLN A 179 -18.65 -5.22 21.92
N PRO A 180 -18.59 -4.79 23.20
CA PRO A 180 -17.33 -4.74 23.95
C PRO A 180 -16.55 -6.08 23.97
N MET A 181 -17.26 -7.21 23.96
CA MET A 181 -16.67 -8.54 23.89
C MET A 181 -15.90 -8.77 22.58
N HIS A 182 -16.38 -8.24 21.45
CA HIS A 182 -15.65 -8.36 20.17
C HIS A 182 -14.39 -7.51 20.16
N PHE A 183 -14.43 -6.33 20.75
CA PHE A 183 -13.24 -5.47 20.91
C PHE A 183 -12.13 -6.20 21.71
N GLN A 184 -12.50 -6.76 22.87
CA GLN A 184 -11.55 -7.49 23.69
C GLN A 184 -10.93 -8.67 22.93
N ARG A 185 -11.74 -9.47 22.25
CA ARG A 185 -11.27 -10.62 21.47
C ARG A 185 -10.39 -10.21 20.28
N ILE A 186 -10.70 -9.11 19.61
CA ILE A 186 -9.84 -8.56 18.54
C ILE A 186 -8.48 -8.17 19.11
N ASN A 187 -8.44 -7.48 20.26
CA ASN A 187 -7.19 -7.12 20.92
C ASN A 187 -6.37 -8.36 21.31
N GLU A 188 -7.01 -9.39 21.90
CA GLU A 188 -6.37 -10.66 22.24
C GLU A 188 -5.72 -11.33 21.01
N VAL A 189 -6.38 -11.28 19.84
CA VAL A 189 -5.82 -11.80 18.59
C VAL A 189 -4.64 -10.94 18.12
N ILE A 190 -4.79 -9.62 18.15
CA ILE A 190 -3.70 -8.72 17.75
C ILE A 190 -2.47 -8.92 18.66
N ASP A 191 -2.66 -8.96 19.98
CA ASP A 191 -1.58 -9.20 20.94
C ASP A 191 -0.90 -10.56 20.74
N LYS A 192 -1.69 -11.61 20.44
CA LYS A 192 -1.20 -12.96 20.17
C LYS A 192 -0.25 -13.04 18.98
N TYR A 193 -0.51 -12.28 17.91
CA TYR A 193 0.27 -12.36 16.68
C TYR A 193 1.36 -11.30 16.54
N PHE A 194 1.28 -10.18 17.29
CA PHE A 194 2.17 -9.04 17.08
C PHE A 194 2.93 -8.60 18.34
N GLU A 195 2.67 -9.19 19.51
CA GLU A 195 3.40 -8.94 20.77
C GLU A 195 3.60 -7.43 21.05
N PHE A 196 2.56 -6.64 20.91
CA PHE A 196 2.63 -5.21 21.23
C PHE A 196 2.83 -5.04 22.75
N GLN A 197 4.04 -4.61 23.15
CA GLN A 197 4.38 -4.22 24.51
C GLN A 197 4.00 -2.76 24.79
#